data_8503f3992c2313b02627957d4a6b8674
#
_entry.id   8503f3992c2313b02627957d4a6b8674
#
_cell.length_a   1.000
_cell.length_b   1.000
_cell.length_c   1.000
_cell.angle_alpha   90.00
_cell.angle_beta   90.00
_cell.angle_gamma   90.00
#
_symmetry.space_group_name_H-M   'P 1'
#
loop_
_entity.id
_entity.type
_entity.pdbx_description
1 polymer ?
#
loop_
_entity_poly.entity_id
_entity_poly.type
_entity_poly.pdbx_seq_one_letter_code
_entity_poly.pdbx_strand_id
1 'polypeptide(L)'
;EGHSRGIASNHGDPEHLWAQLETGYTMDGFRKAVKAAMGGASSGTDGYTKIMGKAVATAEQMKAYLKAKNPNVAQSVLDMVPLYIFEGKAEGVRGDIAFAQSCLETGNFTFSGSAVTLSQNNFCGMGVTANGMKGNSFDTPQLGIRAQVQHLKAYASTDALKNACIDPRFRYVTRGCAEYVEWLGQKENPNGKGWAAGAGYGEKILSILKGIPGTAGGTSKPAEAWYRVRKTWADASSQKGAFKSLENAKKCADENPGCSVFDESGKAVYSSTAAFKPYLVQVSIPNLNIRKGPGTDHGKTGKYTGAGTFTIVEEADGEGASRWGLLKSYQEKRDGWISLDYAKRV
;
A
#
# COMPACT_ATOMS: atom_id res chain seq x y z
N GLU A 1 -19.43 28.20 -0.45
CA GLU A 1 -19.39 29.38 0.43
C GLU A 1 -20.79 29.57 1.00
N GLY A 2 -20.91 29.52 2.34
CA GLY A 2 -22.20 29.77 3.00
C GLY A 2 -22.52 31.25 2.89
N HIS A 3 -23.79 31.56 2.59
CA HIS A 3 -24.25 32.95 2.45
C HIS A 3 -24.52 33.63 3.79
N SER A 4 -23.66 33.41 4.79
CA SER A 4 -23.87 33.94 6.15
C SER A 4 -23.73 35.46 6.29
N ARG A 5 -23.65 36.22 5.19
CA ARG A 5 -23.51 37.68 5.20
C ARG A 5 -24.51 38.39 4.29
N GLY A 6 -25.78 38.40 4.73
CA GLY A 6 -26.68 39.52 4.43
C GLY A 6 -27.18 39.64 2.99
N ILE A 7 -27.26 38.59 2.20
CA ILE A 7 -27.93 38.60 0.91
C ILE A 7 -29.17 37.74 1.05
N ALA A 8 -30.34 38.31 0.82
CA ALA A 8 -31.59 37.60 0.77
C ALA A 8 -31.54 36.57 -0.38
N SER A 9 -31.16 35.32 -0.07
CA SER A 9 -31.30 34.19 -0.97
C SER A 9 -32.39 33.27 -0.44
N ASN A 10 -33.19 32.71 -1.33
CA ASN A 10 -34.23 31.73 -0.99
C ASN A 10 -33.65 30.37 -0.55
N HIS A 11 -32.38 30.29 -0.27
CA HIS A 11 -31.70 29.06 0.18
C HIS A 11 -31.34 29.20 1.66
N GLY A 12 -31.77 28.24 2.48
CA GLY A 12 -31.38 28.17 3.88
C GLY A 12 -29.89 27.91 4.01
N ASP A 13 -29.21 28.72 4.83
CA ASP A 13 -27.78 28.56 5.11
C ASP A 13 -27.54 27.33 5.97
N PRO A 14 -26.55 26.47 5.66
CA PRO A 14 -26.23 25.33 6.50
C PRO A 14 -25.94 25.71 7.95
N GLU A 15 -25.30 26.85 8.18
CA GLU A 15 -25.01 27.35 9.53
C GLU A 15 -26.28 27.65 10.32
N HIS A 16 -27.31 28.20 9.69
CA HIS A 16 -28.61 28.45 10.32
C HIS A 16 -29.28 27.16 10.72
N LEU A 17 -29.26 26.13 9.88
CA LEU A 17 -29.81 24.83 10.18
C LEU A 17 -29.08 24.16 11.34
N TRP A 18 -27.75 24.22 11.37
CA TRP A 18 -26.94 23.65 12.46
C TRP A 18 -27.18 24.36 13.79
N ALA A 19 -27.35 25.68 13.78
CA ALA A 19 -27.72 26.45 14.95
C ALA A 19 -29.10 26.05 15.48
N GLN A 20 -30.08 25.84 14.59
CA GLN A 20 -31.42 25.40 14.96
C GLN A 20 -31.42 23.97 15.56
N LEU A 21 -30.52 23.11 15.12
CA LEU A 21 -30.40 21.74 15.62
C LEU A 21 -29.49 21.64 16.85
N GLU A 22 -29.04 22.76 17.39
CA GLU A 22 -28.13 22.83 18.58
C GLU A 22 -26.88 21.92 18.44
N THR A 23 -26.41 21.70 17.21
CA THR A 23 -25.30 20.78 16.95
C THR A 23 -23.95 21.36 17.34
N GLY A 24 -23.84 22.65 17.59
CA GLY A 24 -22.57 23.36 17.79
C GLY A 24 -21.65 23.37 16.55
N TYR A 25 -22.16 22.90 15.40
CA TYR A 25 -21.40 22.80 14.17
C TYR A 25 -21.40 24.15 13.44
N THR A 26 -20.25 24.54 12.92
CA THR A 26 -20.07 25.80 12.19
C THR A 26 -19.61 25.53 10.76
N MET A 27 -19.75 26.53 9.87
CA MET A 27 -19.22 26.43 8.50
C MET A 27 -17.72 26.17 8.48
N ASP A 28 -16.97 26.70 9.43
CA ASP A 28 -15.54 26.42 9.57
C ASP A 28 -15.31 24.97 10.04
N GLY A 29 -16.12 24.47 10.94
CA GLY A 29 -16.13 23.04 11.34
C GLY A 29 -16.43 22.14 10.15
N PHE A 30 -17.42 22.49 9.33
CA PHE A 30 -17.76 21.76 8.10
C PHE A 30 -16.63 21.77 7.08
N ARG A 31 -16.07 22.94 6.77
CA ARG A 31 -14.91 23.06 5.87
C ARG A 31 -13.73 22.22 6.35
N LYS A 32 -13.46 22.22 7.65
CA LYS A 32 -12.41 21.40 8.28
C LYS A 32 -12.70 19.91 8.13
N ALA A 33 -13.95 19.47 8.36
CA ALA A 33 -14.36 18.09 8.20
C ALA A 33 -14.30 17.63 6.72
N VAL A 34 -14.76 18.46 5.78
CA VAL A 34 -14.67 18.20 4.33
C VAL A 34 -13.21 18.10 3.90
N LYS A 35 -12.35 19.01 4.34
CA LYS A 35 -10.92 18.98 4.05
C LYS A 35 -10.24 17.70 4.60
N ALA A 36 -10.63 17.26 5.79
CA ALA A 36 -10.16 16.00 6.37
C ALA A 36 -10.67 14.77 5.60
N ALA A 37 -11.94 14.77 5.18
CA ALA A 37 -12.55 13.69 4.42
C ALA A 37 -12.01 13.58 2.98
N MET A 38 -11.63 14.69 2.38
CA MET A 38 -11.04 14.74 1.04
C MET A 38 -9.58 14.26 0.99
N GLY A 39 -9.02 13.72 2.10
CA GLY A 39 -7.66 13.18 2.13
C GLY A 39 -6.58 14.23 1.94
N GLY A 40 -6.91 15.49 2.18
CA GLY A 40 -5.91 16.55 2.28
C GLY A 40 -4.91 16.17 3.36
N ALA A 41 -3.61 16.21 3.05
CA ALA A 41 -2.56 16.08 4.04
C ALA A 41 -2.98 16.88 5.28
N SER A 42 -3.11 16.22 6.44
CA SER A 42 -3.41 16.89 7.69
C SER A 42 -2.30 17.90 7.95
N SER A 43 -2.48 19.13 7.46
CA SER A 43 -1.76 20.26 8.03
C SER A 43 -2.29 20.35 9.44
N GLY A 44 -1.42 20.21 10.43
CA GLY A 44 -1.76 20.52 11.82
C GLY A 44 -2.43 21.89 11.89
N THR A 45 -3.13 22.18 12.96
CA THR A 45 -3.89 23.42 13.17
C THR A 45 -3.11 24.70 12.88
N ASP A 46 -1.78 24.60 12.66
CA ASP A 46 -0.83 25.70 12.48
C ASP A 46 -0.07 25.66 11.13
N GLY A 47 -0.50 24.86 10.16
CA GLY A 47 0.14 24.77 8.85
C GLY A 47 1.34 23.81 8.78
N TYR A 48 1.74 23.16 9.86
CA TYR A 48 2.83 22.21 9.91
C TYR A 48 2.46 20.82 9.36
N THR A 49 3.47 20.07 8.89
CA THR A 49 3.31 18.76 8.27
C THR A 49 3.56 17.64 9.27
N LYS A 50 2.52 16.87 9.64
CA LYS A 50 2.65 15.72 10.56
C LYS A 50 3.50 14.61 9.97
N ILE A 51 4.39 14.05 10.80
CA ILE A 51 5.19 12.86 10.48
C ILE A 51 4.34 11.59 10.59
N MET A 52 3.48 11.52 11.62
CA MET A 52 2.55 10.41 11.79
C MET A 52 1.40 10.50 10.81
N GLY A 53 0.98 9.36 10.26
CA GLY A 53 -0.14 9.27 9.32
C GLY A 53 0.11 8.33 8.15
N LYS A 54 -0.77 8.42 7.15
CA LYS A 54 -0.65 7.67 5.89
C LYS A 54 0.21 8.45 4.91
N ALA A 55 1.04 7.74 4.13
CA ALA A 55 1.74 8.35 3.02
C ALA A 55 0.76 8.98 2.01
N VAL A 56 1.11 10.14 1.48
CA VAL A 56 0.35 10.84 0.44
C VAL A 56 0.84 10.43 -0.94
N ALA A 57 2.17 10.22 -1.09
CA ALA A 57 2.75 9.71 -2.32
C ALA A 57 2.62 8.19 -2.44
N THR A 58 2.43 7.71 -3.65
CA THR A 58 2.55 6.28 -3.99
C THR A 58 4.00 5.90 -4.26
N ALA A 59 4.31 4.60 -4.21
CA ALA A 59 5.64 4.10 -4.55
C ALA A 59 6.05 4.46 -5.99
N GLU A 60 5.12 4.44 -6.93
CA GLU A 60 5.35 4.78 -8.34
C GLU A 60 5.69 6.27 -8.50
N GLN A 61 5.00 7.15 -7.78
CA GLN A 61 5.30 8.59 -7.77
C GLN A 61 6.69 8.87 -7.19
N MET A 62 7.05 8.19 -6.10
CA MET A 62 8.38 8.27 -5.50
C MET A 62 9.48 7.76 -6.45
N LYS A 63 9.25 6.63 -7.14
CA LYS A 63 10.16 6.10 -8.17
C LYS A 63 10.32 7.07 -9.35
N ALA A 64 9.22 7.68 -9.80
CA ALA A 64 9.25 8.66 -10.89
C ALA A 64 10.08 9.89 -10.50
N TYR A 65 9.88 10.41 -9.28
CA TYR A 65 10.70 11.48 -8.73
C TYR A 65 12.19 11.10 -8.72
N LEU A 66 12.51 9.94 -8.19
CA LEU A 66 13.89 9.47 -8.05
C LEU A 66 14.57 9.31 -9.41
N LYS A 67 13.91 8.72 -10.39
CA LYS A 67 14.42 8.61 -11.77
C LYS A 67 14.67 9.98 -12.41
N ALA A 68 13.80 10.96 -12.15
CA ALA A 68 13.98 12.32 -12.66
C ALA A 68 15.16 13.04 -12.00
N LYS A 69 15.44 12.79 -10.71
CA LYS A 69 16.55 13.40 -9.96
C LYS A 69 17.88 12.65 -10.09
N ASN A 70 17.82 11.33 -10.29
CA ASN A 70 18.97 10.46 -10.50
C ASN A 70 18.68 9.52 -11.68
N PRO A 71 18.92 9.96 -12.93
CA PRO A 71 18.67 9.13 -14.11
C PRO A 71 19.42 7.80 -14.14
N ASN A 72 20.56 7.72 -13.42
CA ASN A 72 21.41 6.53 -13.31
C ASN A 72 21.11 5.69 -12.06
N VAL A 73 19.99 5.92 -11.39
CA VAL A 73 19.61 5.15 -10.20
C VAL A 73 19.53 3.66 -10.51
N ALA A 74 20.20 2.85 -9.68
CA ALA A 74 20.19 1.39 -9.83
C ALA A 74 18.78 0.81 -9.67
N GLN A 75 18.44 -0.24 -10.42
CA GLN A 75 17.15 -0.90 -10.35
C GLN A 75 16.87 -1.42 -8.92
N SER A 76 17.88 -1.95 -8.23
CA SER A 76 17.76 -2.39 -6.84
C SER A 76 17.29 -1.30 -5.87
N VAL A 77 17.68 -0.04 -6.11
CA VAL A 77 17.18 1.11 -5.34
C VAL A 77 15.71 1.38 -5.64
N LEU A 78 15.31 1.29 -6.91
CA LEU A 78 13.90 1.46 -7.30
C LEU A 78 13.01 0.35 -6.72
N ASP A 79 13.54 -0.86 -6.63
CA ASP A 79 12.82 -2.04 -6.11
C ASP A 79 12.56 -1.94 -4.59
N MET A 80 13.42 -1.23 -3.85
CA MET A 80 13.18 -1.03 -2.41
C MET A 80 12.25 0.14 -2.08
N VAL A 81 11.93 1.04 -3.03
CA VAL A 81 11.06 2.20 -2.76
C VAL A 81 9.71 1.82 -2.15
N PRO A 82 9.01 0.75 -2.57
CA PRO A 82 7.76 0.31 -1.93
C PRO A 82 7.88 -0.01 -0.44
N LEU A 83 9.09 -0.36 0.03
CA LEU A 83 9.33 -0.69 1.44
C LEU A 83 9.11 0.52 2.37
N TYR A 84 9.32 1.75 1.88
CA TYR A 84 9.00 2.96 2.65
C TYR A 84 7.52 3.05 2.99
N ILE A 85 6.64 2.74 2.03
CA ILE A 85 5.19 2.70 2.25
C ILE A 85 4.84 1.55 3.19
N PHE A 86 5.43 0.37 2.99
CA PHE A 86 5.17 -0.82 3.80
C PHE A 86 5.55 -0.61 5.27
N GLU A 87 6.79 -0.20 5.54
CA GLU A 87 7.28 0.00 6.91
C GLU A 87 6.63 1.22 7.58
N GLY A 88 6.40 2.29 6.80
CA GLY A 88 5.67 3.47 7.28
C GLY A 88 4.26 3.11 7.74
N LYS A 89 3.51 2.35 6.93
CA LYS A 89 2.17 1.88 7.28
C LYS A 89 2.18 1.00 8.53
N ALA A 90 3.17 0.13 8.66
CA ALA A 90 3.29 -0.77 9.82
C ALA A 90 3.44 0.00 11.13
N GLU A 91 4.20 1.08 11.15
CA GLU A 91 4.47 1.90 12.34
C GLU A 91 3.55 3.13 12.48
N GLY A 92 2.69 3.41 11.49
CA GLY A 92 1.83 4.59 11.47
C GLY A 92 2.56 5.88 11.08
N VAL A 93 3.72 5.78 10.46
CA VAL A 93 4.54 6.90 9.98
C VAL A 93 4.30 7.12 8.49
N ARG A 94 4.34 8.35 8.03
CA ARG A 94 4.29 8.68 6.61
C ARG A 94 5.57 8.21 5.90
N GLY A 95 5.46 7.09 5.17
CA GLY A 95 6.59 6.51 4.43
C GLY A 95 7.14 7.41 3.33
N ASP A 96 6.33 8.27 2.74
CA ASP A 96 6.76 9.29 1.78
C ASP A 96 7.68 10.35 2.41
N ILE A 97 7.48 10.68 3.69
CA ILE A 97 8.40 11.56 4.44
C ILE A 97 9.74 10.84 4.69
N ALA A 98 9.71 9.57 5.10
CA ALA A 98 10.92 8.79 5.27
C ALA A 98 11.72 8.68 3.96
N PHE A 99 11.05 8.47 2.83
CA PHE A 99 11.66 8.46 1.50
C PHE A 99 12.25 9.83 1.13
N ALA A 100 11.51 10.92 1.34
CA ALA A 100 12.00 12.28 1.07
C ALA A 100 13.24 12.62 1.92
N GLN A 101 13.26 12.18 3.18
CA GLN A 101 14.42 12.29 4.04
C GLN A 101 15.62 11.50 3.47
N SER A 102 15.40 10.26 3.03
CA SER A 102 16.46 9.47 2.41
C SER A 102 17.01 10.12 1.14
N CYS A 103 16.16 10.69 0.31
CA CYS A 103 16.62 11.48 -0.84
C CYS A 103 17.51 12.65 -0.44
N LEU A 104 17.19 13.34 0.65
CA LEU A 104 18.01 14.42 1.19
C LEU A 104 19.38 13.92 1.68
N GLU A 105 19.37 12.89 2.53
CA GLU A 105 20.57 12.38 3.21
C GLU A 105 21.57 11.68 2.28
N THR A 106 21.08 11.11 1.18
CA THR A 106 21.91 10.35 0.24
C THR A 106 22.13 11.05 -1.11
N GLY A 107 21.68 12.30 -1.25
CA GLY A 107 21.71 13.01 -2.53
C GLY A 107 20.94 12.27 -3.63
N ASN A 108 19.67 11.92 -3.37
CA ASN A 108 18.85 11.11 -4.27
C ASN A 108 19.48 9.75 -4.60
N PHE A 109 20.00 9.07 -3.60
CA PHE A 109 20.65 7.76 -3.69
C PHE A 109 21.87 7.70 -4.59
N THR A 110 22.55 8.84 -4.81
CA THR A 110 23.88 8.88 -5.41
C THR A 110 24.97 8.55 -4.40
N PHE A 111 24.73 8.81 -3.13
CA PHE A 111 25.69 8.71 -2.01
C PHE A 111 26.94 9.57 -2.20
N SER A 112 26.94 10.50 -3.14
CA SER A 112 28.05 11.43 -3.37
C SER A 112 28.18 12.38 -2.17
N GLY A 113 29.33 12.36 -1.51
CA GLY A 113 29.59 13.14 -0.30
C GLY A 113 28.84 12.66 0.96
N SER A 114 28.14 11.54 0.90
CA SER A 114 27.49 10.93 2.06
C SER A 114 28.50 10.17 2.93
N ALA A 115 28.31 10.21 4.25
CA ALA A 115 29.10 9.42 5.20
C ALA A 115 28.72 7.93 5.21
N VAL A 116 27.63 7.56 4.55
CA VAL A 116 27.14 6.19 4.40
C VAL A 116 27.13 5.77 2.94
N THR A 117 27.13 4.47 2.69
CA THR A 117 27.11 3.87 1.35
C THR A 117 25.85 3.03 1.14
N LEU A 118 25.50 2.73 -0.12
CA LEU A 118 24.35 1.88 -0.45
C LEU A 118 24.45 0.50 0.22
N SER A 119 25.64 -0.09 0.29
CA SER A 119 25.86 -1.42 0.89
C SER A 119 25.60 -1.49 2.40
N GLN A 120 25.56 -0.35 3.08
CA GLN A 120 25.22 -0.30 4.50
C GLN A 120 23.70 -0.37 4.74
N ASN A 121 22.85 -0.29 3.71
CA ASN A 121 21.40 -0.22 3.84
C ASN A 121 20.93 0.88 4.81
N ASN A 122 21.73 1.95 4.96
CA ASN A 122 21.47 3.09 5.84
C ASN A 122 21.20 4.32 4.96
N PHE A 123 19.92 4.68 4.87
CA PHE A 123 19.47 5.72 3.93
C PHE A 123 19.21 7.07 4.60
N CYS A 124 19.54 7.20 5.88
CA CYS A 124 19.31 8.42 6.66
C CYS A 124 20.53 8.87 7.50
N GLY A 125 21.70 8.32 7.22
CA GLY A 125 22.93 8.68 7.96
C GLY A 125 22.91 8.28 9.44
N MET A 126 22.08 7.30 9.80
CA MET A 126 21.94 6.89 11.20
C MET A 126 23.28 6.46 11.81
N GLY A 127 23.59 7.00 12.99
CA GLY A 127 24.85 6.71 13.69
C GLY A 127 26.05 7.54 13.26
N VAL A 128 25.92 8.42 12.28
CA VAL A 128 26.93 9.43 11.92
C VAL A 128 26.80 10.61 12.87
N THR A 129 27.55 10.59 13.97
CA THR A 129 27.48 11.64 15.01
C THR A 129 28.70 12.59 14.99
N ALA A 130 29.71 12.29 14.17
CA ALA A 130 30.89 13.12 13.97
C ALA A 130 31.50 12.86 12.59
N ASN A 131 32.32 13.81 12.10
CA ASN A 131 33.07 13.64 10.86
C ASN A 131 33.95 12.40 10.90
N GLY A 132 33.93 11.62 9.81
CA GLY A 132 34.71 10.38 9.69
C GLY A 132 34.05 9.11 10.26
N MET A 133 32.89 9.23 10.91
CA MET A 133 32.13 8.04 11.35
C MET A 133 31.39 7.38 10.19
N LYS A 134 31.45 6.04 10.12
CA LYS A 134 30.80 5.26 9.05
C LYS A 134 29.30 5.11 9.20
N GLY A 135 28.69 5.48 10.33
CA GLY A 135 27.28 5.22 10.61
C GLY A 135 26.97 3.73 10.81
N ASN A 136 25.70 3.44 11.05
CA ASN A 136 25.23 2.07 11.23
C ASN A 136 25.08 1.34 9.89
N SER A 137 25.10 0.00 9.95
CA SER A 137 24.78 -0.88 8.81
C SER A 137 23.64 -1.81 9.20
N PHE A 138 22.84 -2.20 8.19
CA PHE A 138 21.70 -3.11 8.36
C PHE A 138 21.81 -4.24 7.34
N ASP A 139 21.35 -5.45 7.71
CA ASP A 139 21.49 -6.65 6.88
C ASP A 139 20.69 -6.57 5.56
N THR A 140 19.58 -5.86 5.56
CA THR A 140 18.74 -5.70 4.37
C THR A 140 18.25 -4.27 4.23
N PRO A 141 17.89 -3.82 3.00
CA PRO A 141 17.25 -2.52 2.79
C PRO A 141 16.00 -2.33 3.62
N GLN A 142 15.20 -3.39 3.80
CA GLN A 142 13.98 -3.34 4.60
C GLN A 142 14.27 -3.02 6.06
N LEU A 143 15.30 -3.65 6.66
CA LEU A 143 15.68 -3.39 8.06
C LEU A 143 16.22 -1.96 8.24
N GLY A 144 16.98 -1.45 7.27
CA GLY A 144 17.45 -0.07 7.32
C GLY A 144 16.32 0.95 7.22
N ILE A 145 15.35 0.72 6.32
CA ILE A 145 14.15 1.55 6.20
C ILE A 145 13.28 1.45 7.46
N ARG A 146 13.10 0.25 8.03
CA ARG A 146 12.39 0.05 9.30
C ARG A 146 13.06 0.84 10.43
N ALA A 147 14.37 0.75 10.57
CA ALA A 147 15.11 1.52 11.59
C ALA A 147 14.87 3.02 11.44
N GLN A 148 14.92 3.55 10.22
CA GLN A 148 14.64 4.97 9.94
C GLN A 148 13.20 5.34 10.30
N VAL A 149 12.21 4.53 9.90
CA VAL A 149 10.80 4.75 10.22
C VAL A 149 10.56 4.73 11.75
N GLN A 150 11.18 3.78 12.45
CA GLN A 150 11.12 3.71 13.91
C GLN A 150 11.76 4.93 14.58
N HIS A 151 12.85 5.43 14.02
CA HIS A 151 13.50 6.64 14.52
C HIS A 151 12.64 7.88 14.31
N LEU A 152 12.01 8.02 13.13
CA LEU A 152 11.03 9.09 12.88
C LEU A 152 9.83 8.99 13.84
N LYS A 153 9.34 7.79 14.12
CA LYS A 153 8.28 7.56 15.12
C LYS A 153 8.74 7.97 16.52
N ALA A 154 10.01 7.72 16.86
CA ALA A 154 10.55 8.15 18.14
C ALA A 154 10.47 9.66 18.31
N TYR A 155 10.81 10.43 17.28
CA TYR A 155 10.66 11.89 17.28
C TYR A 155 9.20 12.32 17.33
N ALA A 156 8.34 11.69 16.56
CA ALA A 156 6.98 12.16 16.29
C ALA A 156 5.93 11.72 17.31
N SER A 157 6.18 10.64 18.08
CA SER A 157 5.16 10.04 18.94
C SER A 157 5.75 9.35 20.16
N THR A 158 4.96 9.26 21.22
CA THR A 158 5.22 8.44 22.40
C THR A 158 4.64 7.03 22.29
N ASP A 159 3.90 6.71 21.22
CA ASP A 159 3.28 5.40 21.01
C ASP A 159 4.33 4.29 20.90
N ALA A 160 4.02 3.11 21.40
CA ALA A 160 4.86 1.94 21.28
C ALA A 160 5.11 1.57 19.81
N LEU A 161 6.26 0.98 19.53
CA LEU A 161 6.53 0.36 18.24
C LEU A 161 5.57 -0.81 17.99
N LYS A 162 5.23 -1.06 16.74
CA LYS A 162 4.40 -2.20 16.32
C LYS A 162 5.25 -3.42 15.99
N ASN A 163 6.48 -3.20 15.50
CA ASN A 163 7.45 -4.25 15.21
C ASN A 163 8.60 -4.23 16.21
N ALA A 164 9.38 -5.32 16.25
CA ALA A 164 10.62 -5.37 17.02
C ALA A 164 11.51 -4.15 16.67
N CYS A 165 12.11 -3.55 17.68
CA CYS A 165 12.98 -2.39 17.51
C CYS A 165 14.27 -2.78 16.79
N ILE A 166 14.47 -2.24 15.60
CA ILE A 166 15.69 -2.39 14.80
C ILE A 166 16.57 -1.12 14.92
N ASP A 167 15.96 0.02 15.26
CA ASP A 167 16.67 1.28 15.42
C ASP A 167 17.62 1.26 16.63
N PRO A 168 18.95 1.26 16.43
CA PRO A 168 19.91 1.22 17.53
C PRO A 168 19.96 2.53 18.33
N ARG A 169 19.37 3.59 17.79
CA ARG A 169 19.37 4.92 18.40
C ARG A 169 18.02 5.30 19.03
N PHE A 170 17.00 4.45 18.91
CA PHE A 170 15.64 4.70 19.40
C PHE A 170 15.60 5.24 20.84
N ARG A 171 16.38 4.62 21.74
CA ARG A 171 16.42 4.97 23.17
C ARG A 171 17.04 6.34 23.49
N TYR A 172 17.76 6.92 22.51
CA TYR A 172 18.43 8.21 22.72
C TYR A 172 17.57 9.40 22.30
N VAL A 173 16.42 9.15 21.67
CA VAL A 173 15.48 10.19 21.25
C VAL A 173 14.58 10.59 22.42
N THR A 174 14.44 11.87 22.68
CA THR A 174 13.34 12.38 23.52
C THR A 174 12.04 12.13 22.78
N ARG A 175 11.25 11.15 23.23
CA ARG A 175 10.04 10.71 22.54
C ARG A 175 9.01 11.82 22.37
N GLY A 176 8.44 11.92 21.15
CA GLY A 176 7.39 12.89 20.83
C GLY A 176 7.85 14.34 20.76
N CYS A 177 9.16 14.61 20.70
CA CYS A 177 9.69 15.98 20.72
C CYS A 177 9.59 16.71 19.37
N ALA A 178 9.29 16.01 18.27
CA ALA A 178 9.17 16.58 16.93
C ALA A 178 8.00 15.90 16.16
N GLU A 179 6.77 16.33 16.45
CA GLU A 179 5.55 15.81 15.82
C GLU A 179 5.48 16.14 14.33
N TYR A 180 6.12 17.22 13.91
CA TYR A 180 6.06 17.78 12.56
C TYR A 180 7.42 17.67 11.86
N VAL A 181 7.39 17.58 10.51
CA VAL A 181 8.61 17.52 9.69
C VAL A 181 9.49 18.73 9.91
N GLU A 182 8.89 19.90 10.02
CA GLU A 182 9.56 21.17 10.27
C GLU A 182 10.37 21.14 11.58
N TRP A 183 9.89 20.41 12.58
CA TRP A 183 10.55 20.29 13.89
C TRP A 183 11.66 19.21 13.94
N LEU A 184 11.92 18.53 12.84
CA LEU A 184 13.11 17.67 12.72
C LEU A 184 14.41 18.49 12.66
N GLY A 185 14.33 19.78 12.31
CA GLY A 185 15.42 20.72 12.50
C GLY A 185 15.45 21.23 13.94
N GLN A 186 16.61 21.12 14.62
CA GLN A 186 16.74 21.59 16.01
C GLN A 186 16.52 23.09 16.17
N LYS A 187 16.83 23.88 15.13
CA LYS A 187 16.65 25.34 15.15
C LYS A 187 15.18 25.77 15.01
N GLU A 188 14.39 25.00 14.29
CA GLU A 188 12.99 25.25 14.03
C GLU A 188 12.08 24.59 15.09
N ASN A 189 12.62 23.65 15.87
CA ASN A 189 11.88 22.97 16.93
C ASN A 189 11.75 23.88 18.16
N PRO A 190 10.53 24.08 18.70
CA PRO A 190 10.31 24.97 19.87
C PRO A 190 11.14 24.61 21.11
N ASN A 191 11.52 23.33 21.23
CA ASN A 191 12.30 22.82 22.38
C ASN A 191 13.78 22.58 22.03
N GLY A 192 14.25 23.00 20.85
CA GLY A 192 15.60 22.77 20.39
C GLY A 192 15.97 21.28 20.19
N LYS A 193 14.96 20.40 20.11
CA LYS A 193 15.10 18.96 19.95
C LYS A 193 14.78 18.59 18.51
N GLY A 194 15.62 17.77 17.87
CA GLY A 194 15.35 17.37 16.48
C GLY A 194 16.43 16.46 15.94
N TRP A 195 16.21 16.00 14.71
CA TRP A 195 17.10 15.09 14.00
C TRP A 195 18.43 15.76 13.64
N ALA A 196 18.37 16.96 13.07
CA ALA A 196 19.55 17.66 12.54
C ALA A 196 19.74 19.03 13.17
N ALA A 197 21.00 19.40 13.42
CA ALA A 197 21.38 20.71 13.97
C ALA A 197 21.36 21.84 12.92
N GLY A 198 21.39 21.50 11.63
CA GLY A 198 21.38 22.47 10.54
C GLY A 198 20.03 23.17 10.37
N ALA A 199 20.04 24.46 10.05
CA ALA A 199 18.83 25.21 9.77
C ALA A 199 18.09 24.70 8.52
N GLY A 200 16.77 24.79 8.53
CA GLY A 200 15.92 24.47 7.38
C GLY A 200 15.90 22.98 7.03
N TYR A 201 16.20 22.10 7.96
CA TYR A 201 16.24 20.65 7.69
C TYR A 201 14.87 20.13 7.28
N GLY A 202 13.85 20.42 8.04
CA GLY A 202 12.47 20.04 7.72
C GLY A 202 11.99 20.60 6.38
N GLU A 203 12.30 21.87 6.11
CA GLU A 203 11.94 22.53 4.85
C GLU A 203 12.58 21.85 3.63
N LYS A 204 13.82 21.35 3.75
CA LYS A 204 14.48 20.60 2.68
C LYS A 204 13.76 19.28 2.39
N ILE A 205 13.33 18.56 3.44
CA ILE A 205 12.51 17.34 3.29
C ILE A 205 11.17 17.68 2.62
N LEU A 206 10.51 18.76 3.06
CA LEU A 206 9.25 19.20 2.48
C LEU A 206 9.39 19.65 1.02
N SER A 207 10.49 20.28 0.67
CA SER A 207 10.78 20.65 -0.73
C SER A 207 10.88 19.39 -1.63
N ILE A 208 11.53 18.35 -1.14
CA ILE A 208 11.60 17.06 -1.85
C ILE A 208 10.19 16.45 -1.94
N LEU A 209 9.45 16.39 -0.85
CA LEU A 209 8.11 15.85 -0.79
C LEU A 209 7.17 16.56 -1.77
N LYS A 210 7.19 17.90 -1.82
CA LYS A 210 6.44 18.71 -2.80
C LYS A 210 6.87 18.45 -4.24
N GLY A 211 8.12 18.06 -4.47
CA GLY A 211 8.63 17.72 -5.79
C GLY A 211 8.20 16.31 -6.27
N ILE A 212 7.69 15.45 -5.39
CA ILE A 212 7.14 14.16 -5.79
C ILE A 212 5.80 14.39 -6.51
N PRO A 213 5.61 13.94 -7.77
CA PRO A 213 4.38 14.17 -8.51
C PRO A 213 3.14 13.72 -7.72
N GLY A 214 2.12 14.59 -7.64
CA GLY A 214 0.86 14.29 -6.95
C GLY A 214 0.82 14.60 -5.45
N THR A 215 1.91 15.11 -4.83
CA THR A 215 1.92 15.52 -3.41
C THR A 215 1.73 17.01 -3.20
N ALA A 216 2.09 17.85 -4.17
CA ALA A 216 1.76 19.28 -4.15
C ALA A 216 0.25 19.42 -4.33
N GLY A 217 -0.45 20.11 -3.42
CA GLY A 217 -1.91 20.25 -3.38
C GLY A 217 -2.55 20.90 -4.61
N GLY A 218 -2.35 20.27 -5.72
CA GLY A 218 -2.98 20.50 -6.99
C GLY A 218 -3.48 19.16 -7.47
N THR A 219 -4.77 19.06 -7.68
CA THR A 219 -5.49 17.96 -8.29
C THR A 219 -4.93 17.61 -9.66
N SER A 220 -3.81 16.91 -9.72
CA SER A 220 -3.58 16.01 -10.82
C SER A 220 -4.16 14.65 -10.38
N LYS A 221 -5.44 14.46 -10.67
CA LYS A 221 -6.07 13.15 -10.80
C LYS A 221 -5.03 12.24 -11.45
N PRO A 222 -4.66 11.08 -10.86
CA PRO A 222 -3.92 10.09 -11.63
C PRO A 222 -4.68 9.91 -12.92
N ALA A 223 -4.00 9.90 -14.07
CA ALA A 223 -4.64 9.47 -15.30
C ALA A 223 -5.44 8.22 -14.93
N GLU A 224 -6.74 8.20 -15.25
CA GLU A 224 -7.68 7.17 -14.77
C GLU A 224 -7.21 5.82 -15.32
N ALA A 225 -6.18 5.24 -14.69
CA ALA A 225 -5.67 3.94 -15.05
C ALA A 225 -6.73 2.89 -14.69
N TRP A 226 -7.13 2.12 -15.67
CA TRP A 226 -8.02 1.00 -15.47
C TRP A 226 -7.22 -0.23 -15.05
N TYR A 227 -7.56 -0.80 -13.92
CA TYR A 227 -7.06 -2.09 -13.46
C TYR A 227 -7.99 -3.19 -13.94
N ARG A 228 -7.47 -4.14 -14.72
CA ARG A 228 -8.24 -5.27 -15.25
C ARG A 228 -7.90 -6.53 -14.47
N VAL A 229 -8.94 -7.24 -14.03
CA VAL A 229 -8.79 -8.52 -13.33
C VAL A 229 -9.01 -9.64 -14.34
N ARG A 230 -7.96 -10.39 -14.63
CA ARG A 230 -7.92 -11.48 -15.62
C ARG A 230 -7.04 -12.62 -15.14
N LYS A 231 -7.13 -13.80 -15.77
CA LYS A 231 -6.17 -14.88 -15.55
C LYS A 231 -4.79 -14.54 -16.10
N THR A 232 -4.75 -14.03 -17.36
CA THR A 232 -3.56 -13.47 -17.99
C THR A 232 -3.95 -12.19 -18.73
N TRP A 233 -2.98 -11.34 -19.02
CA TRP A 233 -3.26 -10.12 -19.79
C TRP A 233 -3.83 -10.39 -21.17
N ALA A 234 -3.29 -11.40 -21.85
CA ALA A 234 -3.69 -11.77 -23.21
C ALA A 234 -5.11 -12.37 -23.27
N ASP A 235 -5.57 -13.00 -22.18
CA ASP A 235 -6.89 -13.62 -22.14
C ASP A 235 -7.97 -12.61 -21.73
N ALA A 236 -8.44 -11.83 -22.70
CA ALA A 236 -9.51 -10.86 -22.50
C ALA A 236 -10.84 -11.51 -22.09
N SER A 237 -11.07 -12.78 -22.47
CA SER A 237 -12.30 -13.52 -22.18
C SER A 237 -12.41 -13.89 -20.69
N SER A 238 -11.28 -14.02 -19.99
CA SER A 238 -11.24 -14.29 -18.55
C SER A 238 -11.50 -13.07 -17.68
N GLN A 239 -11.78 -11.90 -18.25
CA GLN A 239 -11.92 -10.67 -17.47
C GLN A 239 -13.08 -10.74 -16.49
N LYS A 240 -12.78 -10.60 -15.20
CA LYS A 240 -13.75 -10.57 -14.08
C LYS A 240 -14.22 -9.17 -13.75
N GLY A 241 -13.41 -8.15 -14.08
CA GLY A 241 -13.78 -6.77 -13.85
C GLY A 241 -12.71 -5.79 -14.36
N ALA A 242 -13.11 -4.51 -14.47
CA ALA A 242 -12.23 -3.40 -14.70
C ALA A 242 -12.56 -2.29 -13.69
N PHE A 243 -11.57 -1.78 -13.00
CA PHE A 243 -11.73 -0.89 -11.86
C PHE A 243 -10.78 0.30 -11.98
N LYS A 244 -11.25 1.48 -11.59
CA LYS A 244 -10.40 2.67 -11.41
C LYS A 244 -9.66 2.65 -10.06
N SER A 245 -10.09 1.82 -9.12
CA SER A 245 -9.48 1.62 -7.82
C SER A 245 -8.70 0.30 -7.80
N LEU A 246 -7.41 0.36 -7.49
CA LEU A 246 -6.56 -0.82 -7.30
C LEU A 246 -7.08 -1.71 -6.15
N GLU A 247 -7.60 -1.12 -5.08
CA GLU A 247 -8.15 -1.89 -3.94
C GLU A 247 -9.40 -2.69 -4.35
N ASN A 248 -10.30 -2.09 -5.14
CA ASN A 248 -11.47 -2.80 -5.67
C ASN A 248 -11.05 -3.91 -6.66
N ALA A 249 -10.02 -3.65 -7.47
CA ALA A 249 -9.46 -4.65 -8.36
C ALA A 249 -8.84 -5.82 -7.60
N LYS A 250 -8.08 -5.56 -6.53
CA LYS A 250 -7.52 -6.60 -5.66
C LYS A 250 -8.60 -7.44 -5.02
N LYS A 251 -9.63 -6.81 -4.46
CA LYS A 251 -10.77 -7.51 -3.87
C LYS A 251 -11.43 -8.45 -4.90
N CYS A 252 -11.66 -7.96 -6.12
CA CYS A 252 -12.20 -8.79 -7.20
C CYS A 252 -11.27 -9.94 -7.56
N ALA A 253 -9.93 -9.73 -7.57
CA ALA A 253 -8.98 -10.81 -7.82
C ALA A 253 -9.01 -11.86 -6.70
N ASP A 254 -9.12 -11.45 -5.44
CA ASP A 254 -9.21 -12.35 -4.27
C ASP A 254 -10.51 -13.16 -4.25
N GLU A 255 -11.60 -12.58 -4.77
CA GLU A 255 -12.88 -13.28 -4.96
C GLU A 255 -12.86 -14.23 -6.18
N ASN A 256 -11.84 -14.13 -7.05
CA ASN A 256 -11.68 -14.93 -8.26
C ASN A 256 -10.28 -15.59 -8.29
N PRO A 257 -10.07 -16.69 -7.57
CA PRO A 257 -8.79 -17.40 -7.50
C PRO A 257 -8.20 -17.70 -8.89
N GLY A 258 -6.89 -17.50 -9.04
CA GLY A 258 -6.20 -17.64 -10.32
C GLY A 258 -6.23 -16.41 -11.20
N CYS A 259 -6.92 -15.32 -10.78
CA CYS A 259 -6.85 -14.05 -11.47
C CYS A 259 -5.79 -13.13 -10.87
N SER A 260 -5.23 -12.28 -11.71
CA SER A 260 -4.32 -11.21 -11.36
C SER A 260 -4.90 -9.86 -11.77
N VAL A 261 -4.45 -8.81 -11.12
CA VAL A 261 -4.77 -7.43 -11.50
C VAL A 261 -3.69 -6.93 -12.44
N PHE A 262 -4.07 -6.46 -13.60
CA PHE A 262 -3.18 -5.87 -14.59
C PHE A 262 -3.45 -4.37 -14.73
N ASP A 263 -2.39 -3.58 -14.88
CA ASP A 263 -2.47 -2.19 -15.30
C ASP A 263 -2.70 -2.06 -16.82
N GLU A 264 -2.81 -0.83 -17.32
CA GLU A 264 -3.05 -0.58 -18.76
C GLU A 264 -1.89 -0.99 -19.67
N SER A 265 -0.69 -1.15 -19.13
CA SER A 265 0.46 -1.66 -19.86
C SER A 265 0.47 -3.18 -19.98
N GLY A 266 -0.46 -3.86 -19.30
CA GLY A 266 -0.50 -5.32 -19.24
C GLY A 266 0.43 -5.92 -18.19
N LYS A 267 1.04 -5.08 -17.34
CA LYS A 267 1.87 -5.54 -16.22
C LYS A 267 0.97 -6.02 -15.08
N ALA A 268 1.23 -7.21 -14.57
CA ALA A 268 0.58 -7.68 -13.36
C ALA A 268 1.06 -6.85 -12.15
N VAL A 269 0.13 -6.13 -11.51
CA VAL A 269 0.39 -5.28 -10.33
C VAL A 269 -0.06 -5.93 -9.03
N TYR A 270 -0.84 -7.00 -9.13
CA TYR A 270 -1.27 -7.82 -8.01
C TYR A 270 -1.67 -9.21 -8.53
N SER A 271 -1.29 -10.25 -7.81
CA SER A 271 -1.78 -11.61 -8.01
C SER A 271 -2.44 -12.08 -6.72
N SER A 272 -3.68 -12.57 -6.83
CA SER A 272 -4.38 -13.08 -5.66
C SER A 272 -3.60 -14.25 -5.06
N THR A 273 -3.30 -14.16 -3.77
CA THR A 273 -2.77 -15.25 -2.96
C THR A 273 -3.88 -15.91 -2.14
N ALA A 274 -5.14 -15.54 -2.41
CA ALA A 274 -6.27 -16.14 -1.73
C ALA A 274 -6.25 -17.65 -1.99
N ALA A 275 -6.04 -18.43 -0.95
CA ALA A 275 -6.13 -19.86 -1.03
C ALA A 275 -7.55 -20.25 -1.48
N PHE A 276 -7.64 -21.16 -2.45
CA PHE A 276 -8.93 -21.72 -2.87
C PHE A 276 -9.72 -22.18 -1.64
N LYS A 277 -10.94 -21.67 -1.49
CA LYS A 277 -11.83 -22.09 -0.41
C LYS A 277 -12.60 -23.33 -0.87
N PRO A 278 -12.30 -24.51 -0.31
CA PRO A 278 -13.05 -25.72 -0.62
C PRO A 278 -14.55 -25.54 -0.40
N TYR A 279 -15.34 -26.11 -1.29
CA TYR A 279 -16.80 -26.07 -1.20
C TYR A 279 -17.43 -27.41 -1.57
N LEU A 280 -18.69 -27.62 -1.23
CA LEU A 280 -19.42 -28.84 -1.49
C LEU A 280 -20.19 -28.76 -2.80
N VAL A 281 -20.20 -29.89 -3.52
CA VAL A 281 -21.03 -30.10 -4.70
C VAL A 281 -21.86 -31.37 -4.54
N GLN A 282 -23.12 -31.34 -5.03
CA GLN A 282 -24.00 -32.50 -5.16
C GLN A 282 -23.89 -33.05 -6.58
N VAL A 283 -23.46 -34.29 -6.73
CA VAL A 283 -23.49 -35.04 -7.98
C VAL A 283 -24.68 -35.96 -7.95
N SER A 284 -25.56 -35.87 -8.94
CA SER A 284 -26.81 -36.68 -9.01
C SER A 284 -26.69 -37.93 -9.93
N ILE A 285 -25.65 -37.97 -10.76
CA ILE A 285 -25.44 -39.10 -11.68
C ILE A 285 -24.46 -40.10 -11.09
N PRO A 286 -24.69 -41.41 -11.25
CA PRO A 286 -23.87 -42.45 -10.61
C PRO A 286 -22.52 -42.71 -11.31
N ASN A 287 -22.36 -42.21 -12.54
CA ASN A 287 -21.26 -42.59 -13.44
C ASN A 287 -20.45 -41.40 -13.96
N LEU A 288 -20.36 -40.28 -13.20
CA LEU A 288 -19.51 -39.16 -13.55
C LEU A 288 -18.05 -39.59 -13.49
N ASN A 289 -17.37 -39.49 -14.63
CA ASN A 289 -15.95 -39.89 -14.75
C ASN A 289 -15.04 -39.01 -13.89
N ILE A 290 -14.07 -39.65 -13.26
CA ILE A 290 -12.93 -38.99 -12.62
C ILE A 290 -11.76 -39.10 -13.60
N ARG A 291 -11.09 -37.93 -13.85
CA ARG A 291 -9.96 -37.82 -14.79
C ARG A 291 -8.67 -37.46 -14.07
N LYS A 292 -7.54 -37.78 -14.74
CA LYS A 292 -6.19 -37.53 -14.22
C LYS A 292 -5.81 -36.03 -14.27
N GLY A 293 -6.56 -35.19 -15.00
CA GLY A 293 -6.38 -33.77 -15.15
C GLY A 293 -7.67 -33.08 -15.56
N PRO A 294 -7.71 -31.72 -15.56
CA PRO A 294 -8.88 -30.93 -15.92
C PRO A 294 -9.04 -30.89 -17.44
N GLY A 295 -9.89 -31.72 -17.97
CA GLY A 295 -10.18 -31.76 -19.41
C GLY A 295 -10.54 -33.13 -19.93
N THR A 296 -11.26 -33.21 -21.07
CA THR A 296 -11.58 -34.46 -21.78
C THR A 296 -10.36 -35.02 -22.49
N ASP A 297 -9.36 -34.23 -22.74
CA ASP A 297 -8.02 -34.57 -23.25
C ASP A 297 -7.17 -35.36 -22.24
N HIS A 298 -7.52 -35.27 -20.94
CA HIS A 298 -6.88 -36.06 -19.89
C HIS A 298 -7.52 -37.45 -19.73
N GLY A 299 -6.68 -38.45 -19.53
CA GLY A 299 -7.12 -39.84 -19.37
C GLY A 299 -8.05 -40.07 -18.18
N LYS A 300 -9.03 -40.94 -18.32
CA LYS A 300 -9.90 -41.38 -17.21
C LYS A 300 -9.10 -42.20 -16.20
N THR A 301 -9.46 -42.07 -14.92
CA THR A 301 -8.89 -42.91 -13.83
C THR A 301 -9.46 -44.29 -13.81
N GLY A 302 -10.54 -44.56 -14.57
CA GLY A 302 -11.31 -45.82 -14.53
C GLY A 302 -12.33 -45.86 -13.39
N LYS A 303 -12.51 -44.77 -12.67
CA LYS A 303 -13.43 -44.65 -11.53
C LYS A 303 -14.48 -43.56 -11.78
N TYR A 304 -15.58 -43.70 -11.04
CA TYR A 304 -16.72 -42.78 -11.04
C TYR A 304 -16.94 -42.23 -9.64
N THR A 305 -17.52 -41.03 -9.57
CA THR A 305 -17.90 -40.44 -8.28
C THR A 305 -18.98 -41.24 -7.56
N GLY A 306 -19.94 -41.81 -8.31
CA GLY A 306 -21.24 -42.13 -7.77
C GLY A 306 -22.09 -40.90 -7.53
N ALA A 307 -23.38 -41.11 -7.19
CA ALA A 307 -24.22 -40.05 -6.69
C ALA A 307 -23.83 -39.69 -5.24
N GLY A 308 -23.78 -38.39 -4.88
CA GLY A 308 -23.41 -38.00 -3.52
C GLY A 308 -22.88 -36.59 -3.45
N THR A 309 -22.46 -36.17 -2.24
CA THR A 309 -21.86 -34.88 -1.99
C THR A 309 -20.35 -35.00 -1.90
N PHE A 310 -19.64 -34.11 -2.61
CA PHE A 310 -18.18 -34.13 -2.73
C PHE A 310 -17.61 -32.75 -2.45
N THR A 311 -16.39 -32.72 -1.89
CA THR A 311 -15.68 -31.44 -1.67
C THR A 311 -14.76 -31.16 -2.85
N ILE A 312 -14.90 -29.99 -3.46
CA ILE A 312 -13.98 -29.46 -4.45
C ILE A 312 -12.89 -28.65 -3.74
N VAL A 313 -11.63 -28.95 -4.03
CA VAL A 313 -10.46 -28.30 -3.41
C VAL A 313 -9.66 -27.43 -4.37
N GLU A 314 -9.95 -27.55 -5.68
CA GLU A 314 -9.33 -26.75 -6.73
C GLU A 314 -10.27 -26.71 -7.93
N GLU A 315 -10.23 -25.62 -8.71
CA GLU A 315 -10.92 -25.52 -10.00
C GLU A 315 -9.92 -25.17 -11.10
N ALA A 316 -10.17 -25.70 -12.30
CA ALA A 316 -9.42 -25.37 -13.48
C ALA A 316 -10.31 -25.32 -14.73
N ASP A 317 -9.85 -24.60 -15.76
CA ASP A 317 -10.41 -24.71 -17.10
C ASP A 317 -9.87 -25.97 -17.75
N GLY A 318 -10.63 -26.54 -18.67
CA GLY A 318 -10.22 -27.71 -19.43
C GLY A 318 -11.24 -28.03 -20.51
N GLU A 319 -10.83 -28.80 -21.50
CA GLU A 319 -11.67 -29.19 -22.61
C GLU A 319 -12.88 -30.01 -22.14
N GLY A 320 -14.04 -29.80 -22.78
CA GLY A 320 -15.24 -30.68 -22.61
C GLY A 320 -16.08 -30.42 -21.38
N ALA A 321 -15.85 -29.33 -20.64
CA ALA A 321 -16.74 -28.82 -19.59
C ALA A 321 -16.54 -27.31 -19.41
N SER A 322 -17.57 -26.63 -18.86
CA SER A 322 -17.47 -25.22 -18.51
C SER A 322 -16.45 -24.97 -17.41
N ARG A 323 -16.24 -25.93 -16.53
CA ARG A 323 -15.29 -25.92 -15.42
C ARG A 323 -14.98 -27.32 -14.93
N TRP A 324 -13.76 -27.52 -14.45
CA TRP A 324 -13.32 -28.76 -13.82
C TRP A 324 -13.03 -28.54 -12.35
N GLY A 325 -13.42 -29.48 -11.50
CA GLY A 325 -13.17 -29.45 -10.06
C GLY A 325 -12.34 -30.63 -9.60
N LEU A 326 -11.29 -30.36 -8.82
CA LEU A 326 -10.50 -31.39 -8.16
C LEU A 326 -11.20 -31.86 -6.90
N LEU A 327 -11.47 -33.14 -6.82
CA LEU A 327 -12.06 -33.76 -5.64
C LEU A 327 -11.08 -33.81 -4.48
N LYS A 328 -11.55 -33.45 -3.27
CA LYS A 328 -10.78 -33.70 -2.06
C LYS A 328 -10.65 -35.22 -1.85
N SER A 329 -9.39 -35.68 -1.79
CA SER A 329 -9.11 -37.08 -1.48
C SER A 329 -9.40 -37.37 -0.02
N TYR A 330 -10.41 -38.22 0.23
CA TYR A 330 -10.66 -38.83 1.54
C TYR A 330 -10.27 -40.31 1.56
N GLN A 331 -10.10 -40.89 0.38
CA GLN A 331 -9.73 -42.29 0.19
C GLN A 331 -8.95 -42.38 -1.12
N GLU A 332 -7.87 -43.11 -1.16
CA GLU A 332 -6.93 -43.29 -2.29
C GLU A 332 -7.56 -43.69 -3.63
N LYS A 333 -8.88 -43.93 -3.67
CA LYS A 333 -9.57 -44.48 -4.82
C LYS A 333 -10.39 -43.47 -5.63
N ARG A 334 -10.48 -42.20 -5.24
CA ARG A 334 -11.33 -41.18 -5.90
C ARG A 334 -10.65 -39.85 -6.14
N ASP A 335 -9.33 -39.89 -6.32
CA ASP A 335 -8.56 -38.69 -6.62
C ASP A 335 -8.67 -38.33 -8.08
N GLY A 336 -8.95 -37.08 -8.38
CA GLY A 336 -8.93 -36.57 -9.72
C GLY A 336 -9.99 -35.51 -9.97
N TRP A 337 -10.11 -35.17 -11.24
CA TRP A 337 -10.89 -34.04 -11.72
C TRP A 337 -12.24 -34.53 -12.27
N ILE A 338 -13.30 -33.78 -11.93
CA ILE A 338 -14.65 -34.01 -12.45
C ILE A 338 -15.15 -32.79 -13.19
N SER A 339 -16.02 -32.96 -14.19
CA SER A 339 -16.75 -31.88 -14.81
C SER A 339 -17.77 -31.29 -13.81
N LEU A 340 -17.71 -29.98 -13.59
CA LEU A 340 -18.66 -29.29 -12.73
C LEU A 340 -20.00 -29.04 -13.41
N ASP A 341 -20.15 -29.29 -14.71
CA ASP A 341 -21.43 -29.23 -15.42
C ASP A 341 -22.46 -30.26 -14.90
N TYR A 342 -21.95 -31.34 -14.23
CA TYR A 342 -22.76 -32.40 -13.63
C TYR A 342 -22.75 -32.34 -12.09
N ALA A 343 -22.29 -31.24 -11.50
CA ALA A 343 -22.11 -31.10 -10.07
C ALA A 343 -22.66 -29.75 -9.60
N LYS A 344 -23.78 -29.78 -8.86
CA LYS A 344 -24.43 -28.56 -8.34
C LYS A 344 -23.79 -28.16 -7.01
N ARG A 345 -23.36 -26.91 -6.89
CA ARG A 345 -22.84 -26.35 -5.63
C ARG A 345 -23.95 -26.30 -4.57
N VAL A 346 -23.66 -26.74 -3.33
CA VAL A 346 -24.56 -26.81 -2.19
C VAL A 346 -23.98 -26.09 -0.97
#